data_0d7ea90c346ab62d7a49cfab2899ca78
#
_entry.id   0d7ea90c346ab62d7a49cfab2899ca78
#
_cell.length_a   1.000
_cell.length_b   1.000
_cell.length_c   1.000
_cell.angle_alpha   90.00
_cell.angle_beta   90.00
_cell.angle_gamma   90.00
#
_symmetry.space_group_name_H-M   'P 1'
#
loop_
_entity.id
_entity.type
_entity.pdbx_description
1 polymer ?
#
loop_
_entity_poly.entity_id
_entity_poly.type
_entity_poly.pdbx_seq_one_letter_code
_entity_poly.pdbx_strand_id
1 'polypeptide(L)'
;MANEDKKDFNAMLMDSKDMPKVQIITDEKSIEKYGGDKMYFAPPIDYDKVMRLVPCGKLLTVGTIREFFAKQNGADFTEPITAGIFVSIVAWASYQRAEDKTPYWRTLKAKGELNAKYPGGVEAQKEMLEKEGHIVIQKGKTNIKYYVKDYEKELFTL
;
A
#
# COMPACT_ATOMS: atom_id res chain seq x y z
N MET A 1 -11.38 -9.22 -12.51
CA MET A 1 -10.04 -9.80 -12.49
C MET A 1 -9.50 -10.07 -13.88
N ALA A 2 -10.27 -10.68 -14.76
CA ALA A 2 -9.83 -10.93 -16.15
C ALA A 2 -9.43 -9.66 -16.93
N ASN A 3 -9.94 -8.49 -16.54
CA ASN A 3 -9.58 -7.22 -17.19
C ASN A 3 -8.26 -6.63 -16.66
N GLU A 4 -7.80 -7.05 -15.50
CA GLU A 4 -6.60 -6.52 -14.88
C GLU A 4 -5.34 -7.01 -15.60
N ASP A 5 -5.34 -8.26 -16.07
CA ASP A 5 -4.22 -8.83 -16.79
C ASP A 5 -3.95 -8.13 -18.13
N LYS A 6 -4.94 -7.37 -18.63
CA LYS A 6 -4.84 -6.67 -19.92
C LYS A 6 -4.32 -5.24 -19.81
N LYS A 7 -4.23 -4.70 -18.59
CA LYS A 7 -3.73 -3.34 -18.36
C LYS A 7 -2.20 -3.36 -18.32
N ASP A 8 -1.60 -2.29 -18.81
CA ASP A 8 -0.16 -2.09 -18.69
C ASP A 8 0.13 -1.35 -17.39
N PHE A 9 0.29 -2.11 -16.31
CA PHE A 9 0.51 -1.54 -14.98
C PHE A 9 1.88 -0.86 -14.86
N ASN A 10 2.88 -1.28 -15.64
CA ASN A 10 4.16 -0.57 -15.62
C ASN A 10 4.07 0.80 -16.26
N ALA A 11 3.26 0.96 -17.31
CA ALA A 11 2.96 2.27 -17.87
C ALA A 11 2.21 3.14 -16.85
N MET A 12 1.24 2.57 -16.14
CA MET A 12 0.49 3.27 -15.10
C MET A 12 1.41 3.68 -13.93
N LEU A 13 2.37 2.82 -13.57
CA LEU A 13 3.34 3.10 -12.52
C LEU A 13 4.18 4.33 -12.84
N MET A 14 4.53 4.52 -14.10
CA MET A 14 5.37 5.62 -14.56
C MET A 14 4.59 6.91 -14.87
N ASP A 15 3.26 6.84 -14.85
CA ASP A 15 2.39 8.00 -15.11
C ASP A 15 2.17 8.78 -13.82
N SER A 16 2.96 9.84 -13.63
CA SER A 16 2.87 10.69 -12.44
C SER A 16 1.73 11.70 -12.50
N LYS A 17 1.12 11.91 -13.66
CA LYS A 17 0.05 12.92 -13.86
C LYS A 17 0.52 14.28 -13.35
N ASP A 18 -0.21 14.90 -12.44
CA ASP A 18 0.13 16.20 -11.84
C ASP A 18 0.82 16.07 -10.47
N MET A 19 1.28 14.88 -10.12
CA MET A 19 1.89 14.60 -8.82
C MET A 19 3.42 14.57 -8.87
N PRO A 20 4.13 14.89 -7.77
CA PRO A 20 3.56 15.16 -6.45
C PRO A 20 2.92 16.54 -6.34
N LYS A 21 2.00 16.69 -5.41
CA LYS A 21 1.36 17.99 -5.15
C LYS A 21 0.79 18.05 -3.73
N VAL A 22 0.59 19.26 -3.25
CA VAL A 22 -0.15 19.55 -2.02
C VAL A 22 -1.43 20.27 -2.38
N GLN A 23 -2.54 19.85 -1.84
CA GLN A 23 -3.84 20.47 -2.02
C GLN A 23 -4.37 20.89 -0.65
N ILE A 24 -4.85 22.12 -0.56
CA ILE A 24 -5.50 22.60 0.67
C ILE A 24 -6.97 22.20 0.61
N ILE A 25 -7.40 21.46 1.61
CA ILE A 25 -8.80 21.02 1.73
C ILE A 25 -9.60 21.99 2.58
N THR A 26 -10.90 22.02 2.37
CA THR A 26 -11.82 22.95 3.06
C THR A 26 -12.90 22.23 3.87
N ASP A 27 -13.03 20.92 3.71
CA ASP A 27 -14.01 20.12 4.43
C ASP A 27 -13.60 19.96 5.91
N GLU A 28 -14.38 20.56 6.82
CA GLU A 28 -14.08 20.59 8.25
C GLU A 28 -13.96 19.19 8.85
N LYS A 29 -14.79 18.25 8.44
CA LYS A 29 -14.75 16.86 8.95
C LYS A 29 -13.45 16.17 8.58
N SER A 30 -12.97 16.37 7.35
CA SER A 30 -11.71 15.81 6.89
C SER A 30 -10.52 16.46 7.59
N ILE A 31 -10.56 17.77 7.77
CA ILE A 31 -9.52 18.50 8.48
C ILE A 31 -9.38 17.98 9.92
N GLU A 32 -10.50 17.79 10.62
CA GLU A 32 -10.51 17.23 11.97
C GLU A 32 -10.00 15.80 11.98
N LYS A 33 -10.50 14.96 11.07
CA LYS A 33 -10.14 13.55 10.97
C LYS A 33 -8.64 13.33 10.73
N TYR A 34 -8.05 14.13 9.85
CA TYR A 34 -6.65 13.94 9.41
C TYR A 34 -5.64 14.89 10.07
N GLY A 35 -6.12 15.79 10.94
CA GLY A 35 -5.24 16.66 11.71
C GLY A 35 -4.72 17.89 11.00
N GLY A 36 -5.36 18.31 9.90
CA GLY A 36 -4.97 19.52 9.18
C GLY A 36 -5.53 19.58 7.77
N ASP A 37 -5.24 20.66 7.07
CA ASP A 37 -5.79 20.97 5.77
C ASP A 37 -4.82 20.72 4.59
N LYS A 38 -3.56 20.42 4.86
CA LYS A 38 -2.55 20.20 3.83
C LYS A 38 -2.51 18.72 3.44
N MET A 39 -3.10 18.41 2.30
CA MET A 39 -3.21 17.04 1.77
C MET A 39 -2.16 16.81 0.68
N TYR A 40 -1.31 15.81 0.87
CA TYR A 40 -0.26 15.45 -0.07
C TYR A 40 -0.69 14.32 -1.00
N PHE A 41 -0.29 14.41 -2.26
CA PHE A 41 -0.44 13.35 -3.25
C PHE A 41 0.94 12.91 -3.73
N ALA A 42 1.28 11.65 -3.53
CA ALA A 42 2.50 11.06 -4.08
C ALA A 42 2.18 10.31 -5.38
N PRO A 43 3.06 10.39 -6.39
CA PRO A 43 2.84 9.60 -7.61
C PRO A 43 3.07 8.11 -7.36
N PRO A 44 2.52 7.23 -8.21
CA PRO A 44 2.64 5.78 -8.02
C PRO A 44 4.08 5.29 -7.85
N ILE A 45 5.01 5.86 -8.62
CA ILE A 45 6.41 5.43 -8.57
C ILE A 45 7.05 5.64 -7.19
N ASP A 46 6.61 6.64 -6.44
CA ASP A 46 7.13 6.88 -5.10
C ASP A 46 6.68 5.79 -4.13
N TYR A 47 5.48 5.27 -4.30
CA TYR A 47 5.01 4.11 -3.53
C TYR A 47 5.88 2.88 -3.83
N ASP A 48 6.21 2.65 -5.09
CA ASP A 48 7.08 1.55 -5.48
C ASP A 48 8.45 1.66 -4.81
N LYS A 49 9.04 2.84 -4.83
CA LYS A 49 10.35 3.09 -4.22
C LYS A 49 10.36 2.76 -2.73
N VAL A 50 9.31 3.13 -2.01
CA VAL A 50 9.19 2.87 -0.57
C VAL A 50 8.94 1.38 -0.31
N MET A 51 8.03 0.77 -1.07
CA MET A 51 7.69 -0.64 -0.90
C MET A 51 8.87 -1.57 -1.18
N ARG A 52 9.80 -1.17 -2.04
CA ARG A 52 11.03 -1.92 -2.31
C ARG A 52 12.00 -1.98 -1.13
N LEU A 53 11.90 -1.05 -0.20
CA LEU A 53 12.82 -0.96 0.94
C LEU A 53 12.58 -2.03 1.99
N VAL A 54 11.42 -2.65 2.01
CA VAL A 54 11.03 -3.58 3.05
C VAL A 54 11.76 -4.91 2.89
N PRO A 55 12.63 -5.28 3.85
CA PRO A 55 13.36 -6.54 3.76
C PRO A 55 12.48 -7.73 4.08
N CYS A 56 12.96 -8.92 3.73
CA CYS A 56 12.28 -10.19 4.02
C CYS A 56 11.99 -10.31 5.52
N GLY A 57 10.78 -10.70 5.87
CA GLY A 57 10.36 -10.84 7.27
C GLY A 57 9.83 -9.56 7.89
N LYS A 58 9.96 -8.42 7.22
CA LYS A 58 9.44 -7.14 7.71
C LYS A 58 8.22 -6.72 6.91
N LEU A 59 7.46 -5.77 7.47
CA LEU A 59 6.16 -5.36 6.96
C LEU A 59 6.03 -3.85 6.96
N LEU A 60 5.15 -3.35 6.09
CA LEU A 60 4.62 -1.99 6.15
C LEU A 60 3.09 -2.07 6.09
N THR A 61 2.44 -1.00 6.50
CA THR A 61 1.03 -0.78 6.17
C THR A 61 0.94 0.42 5.23
N VAL A 62 -0.14 0.50 4.46
CA VAL A 62 -0.39 1.69 3.61
C VAL A 62 -0.41 2.95 4.47
N GLY A 63 -0.95 2.85 5.69
CA GLY A 63 -0.98 3.97 6.64
C GLY A 63 0.40 4.49 7.00
N THR A 64 1.36 3.60 7.26
CA THR A 64 2.74 4.01 7.56
C THR A 64 3.41 4.69 6.38
N ILE A 65 3.15 4.23 5.16
CA ILE A 65 3.67 4.89 3.94
C ILE A 65 3.08 6.29 3.82
N ARG A 66 1.78 6.43 4.03
CA ARG A 66 1.10 7.73 3.97
C ARG A 66 1.67 8.72 4.99
N GLU A 67 1.88 8.28 6.21
CA GLU A 67 2.48 9.10 7.27
C GLU A 67 3.89 9.55 6.90
N PHE A 68 4.68 8.64 6.35
CA PHE A 68 6.04 8.93 5.90
C PHE A 68 6.07 10.02 4.84
N PHE A 69 5.23 9.92 3.81
CA PHE A 69 5.16 10.93 2.75
C PHE A 69 4.71 12.29 3.27
N ALA A 70 3.68 12.31 4.11
CA ALA A 70 3.19 13.57 4.69
C ALA A 70 4.28 14.26 5.50
N LYS A 71 4.96 13.51 6.34
CA LYS A 71 6.02 14.04 7.20
C LYS A 71 7.20 14.58 6.39
N GLN A 72 7.61 13.87 5.35
CA GLN A 72 8.71 14.30 4.50
C GLN A 72 8.41 15.56 3.69
N ASN A 73 7.15 15.82 3.40
CA ASN A 73 6.74 16.92 2.53
C ASN A 73 6.03 18.05 3.28
N GLY A 74 6.10 18.05 4.60
CA GLY A 74 5.50 19.12 5.42
C GLY A 74 3.99 19.21 5.29
N ALA A 75 3.33 18.09 4.96
CA ALA A 75 1.88 18.00 4.84
C ALA A 75 1.26 17.42 6.11
N ASP A 76 -0.03 17.62 6.28
CA ASP A 76 -0.74 17.09 7.44
C ASP A 76 -1.13 15.63 7.23
N PHE A 77 -1.42 15.24 5.99
CA PHE A 77 -1.71 13.85 5.65
C PHE A 77 -1.54 13.61 4.15
N THR A 78 -1.43 12.32 3.77
CA THR A 78 -1.40 11.89 2.38
C THR A 78 -2.78 11.38 1.99
N GLU A 79 -3.26 11.76 0.80
CA GLU A 79 -4.59 11.38 0.32
C GLU A 79 -4.75 9.85 0.33
N PRO A 80 -5.76 9.30 1.04
CA PRO A 80 -5.86 7.86 1.27
C PRO A 80 -6.39 7.03 0.10
N ILE A 81 -7.26 7.60 -0.75
CA ILE A 81 -7.87 6.83 -1.84
C ILE A 81 -6.84 6.50 -2.90
N THR A 82 -6.08 7.49 -3.36
CA THR A 82 -5.01 7.26 -4.34
C THR A 82 -3.90 6.37 -3.76
N ALA A 83 -3.62 6.50 -2.46
CA ALA A 83 -2.65 5.61 -1.82
C ALA A 83 -3.04 4.14 -2.00
N GLY A 84 -4.30 3.80 -1.72
CA GLY A 84 -4.80 2.45 -1.91
C GLY A 84 -4.73 1.97 -3.36
N ILE A 85 -5.07 2.85 -4.31
CA ILE A 85 -5.00 2.54 -5.73
C ILE A 85 -3.54 2.31 -6.16
N PHE A 86 -2.63 3.18 -5.71
CA PHE A 86 -1.24 3.15 -6.17
C PHE A 86 -0.45 1.97 -5.62
N VAL A 87 -0.69 1.53 -4.37
CA VAL A 87 -0.04 0.31 -3.88
C VAL A 87 -0.49 -0.92 -4.68
N SER A 88 -1.74 -0.93 -5.15
CA SER A 88 -2.25 -1.99 -6.02
C SER A 88 -1.57 -1.95 -7.39
N ILE A 89 -1.36 -0.76 -7.97
CA ILE A 89 -0.62 -0.59 -9.22
C ILE A 89 0.81 -1.10 -9.06
N VAL A 90 1.48 -0.79 -7.96
CA VAL A 90 2.83 -1.30 -7.67
C VAL A 90 2.84 -2.83 -7.69
N ALA A 91 1.88 -3.45 -7.03
CA ALA A 91 1.78 -4.91 -6.97
C ALA A 91 1.61 -5.55 -8.35
N TRP A 92 0.66 -5.05 -9.13
CA TRP A 92 0.40 -5.58 -10.47
C TRP A 92 1.54 -5.29 -11.44
N ALA A 93 2.17 -4.12 -11.36
CA ALA A 93 3.33 -3.79 -12.17
C ALA A 93 4.49 -4.75 -11.88
N SER A 94 4.75 -5.03 -10.61
CA SER A 94 5.76 -6.01 -10.21
C SER A 94 5.44 -7.40 -10.74
N TYR A 95 4.18 -7.81 -10.59
CA TYR A 95 3.71 -9.11 -11.07
C TYR A 95 3.93 -9.29 -12.58
N GLN A 96 3.72 -8.24 -13.37
CA GLN A 96 3.88 -8.26 -14.82
C GLN A 96 5.33 -8.24 -15.30
N ARG A 97 6.27 -7.82 -14.45
CA ARG A 97 7.68 -7.78 -14.82
C ARG A 97 8.34 -9.15 -14.67
N ALA A 98 9.24 -9.48 -15.57
CA ALA A 98 10.02 -10.72 -15.51
C ALA A 98 11.12 -10.64 -14.43
N GLU A 99 11.66 -9.45 -14.21
CA GLU A 99 12.74 -9.18 -13.25
C GLU A 99 12.52 -7.82 -12.58
N ASP A 100 13.42 -7.44 -11.67
CA ASP A 100 13.34 -6.18 -10.92
C ASP A 100 12.02 -6.05 -10.18
N LYS A 101 11.66 -7.08 -9.43
CA LYS A 101 10.38 -7.16 -8.74
C LYS A 101 10.39 -6.40 -7.42
N THR A 102 9.21 -5.91 -7.07
CA THR A 102 8.94 -5.23 -5.79
C THR A 102 8.28 -6.22 -4.85
N PRO A 103 8.77 -6.40 -3.61
CA PRO A 103 8.14 -7.32 -2.65
C PRO A 103 6.84 -6.72 -2.08
N TYR A 104 5.84 -6.56 -2.94
CA TYR A 104 4.59 -5.86 -2.61
C TYR A 104 3.78 -6.54 -1.51
N TRP A 105 3.88 -7.87 -1.39
CA TRP A 105 3.13 -8.63 -0.37
C TRP A 105 3.48 -8.24 1.07
N ARG A 106 4.60 -7.55 1.28
CA ARG A 106 5.04 -7.05 2.59
C ARG A 106 4.33 -5.77 3.01
N THR A 107 3.55 -5.16 2.11
CA THR A 107 2.75 -3.97 2.41
C THR A 107 1.30 -4.38 2.62
N LEU A 108 0.81 -4.15 3.84
CA LEU A 108 -0.51 -4.56 4.30
C LEU A 108 -1.48 -3.38 4.34
N LYS A 109 -2.76 -3.67 4.42
CA LYS A 109 -3.79 -2.69 4.73
C LYS A 109 -3.77 -2.36 6.23
N ALA A 110 -4.65 -1.46 6.65
CA ALA A 110 -4.79 -1.10 8.06
C ALA A 110 -4.97 -2.35 8.93
N LYS A 111 -4.45 -2.32 10.14
CA LYS A 111 -4.55 -3.39 11.14
C LYS A 111 -3.84 -4.69 10.73
N GLY A 112 -3.01 -4.63 9.70
CA GLY A 112 -2.30 -5.80 9.21
C GLY A 112 -3.12 -6.70 8.30
N GLU A 113 -4.19 -6.17 7.71
CA GLU A 113 -5.06 -6.93 6.81
C GLU A 113 -4.39 -7.18 5.46
N LEU A 114 -4.55 -8.41 4.92
CA LEU A 114 -4.11 -8.77 3.58
C LEU A 114 -4.97 -8.05 2.53
N ASN A 115 -4.38 -7.79 1.38
CA ASN A 115 -5.01 -6.99 0.32
C ASN A 115 -5.55 -7.88 -0.81
N ALA A 116 -6.88 -7.99 -0.87
CA ALA A 116 -7.55 -8.81 -1.89
C ALA A 116 -7.33 -8.32 -3.33
N LYS A 117 -6.89 -7.08 -3.50
CA LYS A 117 -6.64 -6.48 -4.83
C LYS A 117 -5.27 -6.81 -5.40
N TYR A 118 -4.39 -7.42 -4.61
CA TYR A 118 -3.08 -7.84 -5.09
C TYR A 118 -3.20 -9.04 -6.03
N PRO A 119 -2.20 -9.27 -6.92
CA PRO A 119 -2.21 -10.41 -7.83
C PRO A 119 -2.41 -11.74 -7.09
N GLY A 120 -3.39 -12.54 -7.52
CA GLY A 120 -3.74 -13.80 -6.88
C GLY A 120 -4.56 -13.67 -5.61
N GLY A 121 -4.90 -12.44 -5.20
CA GLY A 121 -5.74 -12.17 -4.03
C GLY A 121 -5.08 -12.52 -2.71
N VAL A 122 -5.90 -12.65 -1.66
CA VAL A 122 -5.40 -12.92 -0.30
C VAL A 122 -4.68 -14.27 -0.19
N GLU A 123 -5.07 -15.25 -0.99
CA GLU A 123 -4.43 -16.59 -0.95
C GLU A 123 -2.97 -16.53 -1.38
N ALA A 124 -2.67 -15.83 -2.48
CA ALA A 124 -1.30 -15.68 -2.96
C ALA A 124 -0.45 -14.86 -1.99
N GLN A 125 -0.99 -13.79 -1.44
CA GLN A 125 -0.27 -12.96 -0.47
C GLN A 125 0.01 -13.76 0.82
N LYS A 126 -0.98 -14.52 1.30
CA LYS A 126 -0.83 -15.39 2.47
C LYS A 126 0.33 -16.36 2.28
N GLU A 127 0.40 -17.01 1.13
CA GLU A 127 1.46 -17.98 0.83
C GLU A 127 2.84 -17.31 0.91
N MET A 128 2.99 -16.14 0.32
CA MET A 128 4.26 -15.41 0.34
C MET A 128 4.65 -14.96 1.75
N LEU A 129 3.69 -14.48 2.53
CA LEU A 129 3.94 -14.05 3.91
C LEU A 129 4.30 -15.23 4.81
N GLU A 130 3.63 -16.36 4.66
CA GLU A 130 3.93 -17.56 5.43
C GLU A 130 5.34 -18.10 5.12
N LYS A 131 5.78 -18.02 3.87
CA LYS A 131 7.16 -18.37 3.49
C LYS A 131 8.20 -17.49 4.18
N GLU A 132 7.83 -16.29 4.56
CA GLU A 132 8.73 -15.35 5.27
C GLU A 132 8.59 -15.43 6.80
N GLY A 133 7.83 -16.42 7.29
CA GLY A 133 7.73 -16.70 8.72
C GLY A 133 6.54 -16.05 9.42
N HIS A 134 5.66 -15.38 8.68
CA HIS A 134 4.47 -14.76 9.27
C HIS A 134 3.36 -15.77 9.48
N ILE A 135 2.50 -15.51 10.46
CA ILE A 135 1.29 -16.30 10.71
C ILE A 135 0.10 -15.47 10.27
N VAL A 136 -0.71 -16.03 9.39
CA VAL A 136 -1.92 -15.38 8.88
C VAL A 136 -3.14 -15.97 9.58
N ILE A 137 -3.98 -15.12 10.13
CA ILE A 137 -5.18 -15.49 10.86
C ILE A 137 -6.42 -14.98 10.15
N GLN A 138 -7.55 -15.65 10.38
CA GLN A 138 -8.86 -15.26 9.83
C GLN A 138 -9.69 -14.62 10.94
N LYS A 139 -10.50 -13.62 10.57
CA LYS A 139 -11.47 -13.01 11.47
C LYS A 139 -12.78 -12.78 10.72
N GLY A 140 -13.89 -12.90 11.43
CA GLY A 140 -15.24 -12.69 10.88
C GLY A 140 -16.00 -13.98 10.69
N LYS A 141 -17.34 -13.89 10.64
CA LYS A 141 -18.25 -15.04 10.46
C LYS A 141 -18.77 -15.11 9.02
N THR A 142 -19.37 -14.04 8.53
CA THR A 142 -19.92 -13.96 7.16
C THR A 142 -18.99 -13.22 6.21
N ASN A 143 -18.28 -12.22 6.71
CA ASN A 143 -17.29 -11.45 5.95
C ASN A 143 -15.90 -11.76 6.51
N ILE A 144 -15.29 -12.83 5.98
CA ILE A 144 -14.01 -13.32 6.47
C ILE A 144 -12.89 -12.44 5.89
N LYS A 145 -12.04 -11.94 6.78
CA LYS A 145 -10.84 -11.17 6.43
C LYS A 145 -9.60 -11.85 7.00
N TYR A 146 -8.47 -11.63 6.36
CA TYR A 146 -7.20 -12.23 6.73
C TYR A 146 -6.24 -11.17 7.22
N TYR A 147 -5.50 -11.48 8.29
CA TYR A 147 -4.57 -10.55 8.95
C TYR A 147 -3.27 -11.25 9.29
N VAL A 148 -2.18 -10.49 9.30
CA VAL A 148 -0.92 -11.00 9.86
C VAL A 148 -0.99 -10.85 11.38
N LYS A 149 -0.82 -11.97 12.09
CA LYS A 149 -0.79 -11.98 13.55
C LYS A 149 0.42 -11.21 14.05
N ASP A 150 0.20 -10.33 15.04
CA ASP A 150 1.26 -9.54 15.69
C ASP A 150 2.07 -8.72 14.68
N TYR A 151 1.43 -8.19 13.64
CA TYR A 151 2.12 -7.47 12.57
C TYR A 151 2.94 -6.28 13.07
N GLU A 152 2.53 -5.64 14.17
CA GLU A 152 3.21 -4.47 14.74
C GLU A 152 4.66 -4.77 15.12
N LYS A 153 4.94 -6.02 15.53
CA LYS A 153 6.28 -6.44 15.94
C LYS A 153 7.26 -6.51 14.77
N GLU A 154 6.75 -6.61 13.56
CA GLU A 154 7.55 -6.79 12.35
C GLU A 154 7.55 -5.57 11.45
N LEU A 155 7.02 -4.42 11.91
CA LEU A 155 6.98 -3.21 11.11
C LEU A 155 8.39 -2.68 10.83
N PHE A 156 8.64 -2.41 9.55
CA PHE A 156 9.87 -1.77 9.10
C PHE A 156 9.76 -0.25 9.34
N THR A 157 10.82 0.36 9.80
CA THR A 157 10.86 1.80 10.05
C THR A 157 11.41 2.54 8.84
N LEU A 158 10.57 3.40 8.29
CA LEU A 158 10.95 4.26 7.16
C LEU A 158 11.75 5.47 7.61
#